data_037664f8686bf0477efb9f7db3830fa3
#
_entry.id   037664f8686bf0477efb9f7db3830fa3
#
_cell.length_a   1.000
_cell.length_b   1.000
_cell.length_c   1.000
_cell.angle_alpha   90.00
_cell.angle_beta   90.00
_cell.angle_gamma   90.00
#
_symmetry.space_group_name_H-M   'P 1'
#
loop_
_entity.id
_entity.type
_entity.pdbx_description
1 polymer ?
#
loop_
_entity_poly.entity_id
_entity_poly.type
_entity_poly.pdbx_seq_one_letter_code
_entity_poly.pdbx_strand_id
1 'polypeptide(L)'
;MALTDTSPEVQARMDAWYRSLSPTERAELLRDACRAGRELQLAGLRARFPEDSEEQLELRLAERWLGSELFARVMEQRRSRGLE
;
A
#
# COMPACT_ATOMS: atom_id res chain seq x y z
N MET A 1 22.33 -14.75 2.65
CA MET A 1 21.35 -15.07 1.61
C MET A 1 20.18 -14.12 1.68
N ALA A 2 19.77 -13.56 0.58
CA ALA A 2 18.65 -12.64 0.57
C ALA A 2 17.34 -13.41 0.71
N LEU A 3 16.42 -12.88 1.52
CA LEU A 3 15.12 -13.50 1.74
C LEU A 3 14.24 -13.45 0.48
N THR A 4 14.61 -12.61 -0.47
CA THR A 4 13.87 -12.46 -1.71
C THR A 4 14.42 -13.32 -2.84
N ASP A 5 15.46 -14.10 -2.56
CA ASP A 5 16.04 -14.98 -3.58
C ASP A 5 15.02 -16.04 -3.98
N THR A 6 14.66 -16.02 -5.26
CA THR A 6 13.75 -17.00 -5.84
C THR A 6 14.53 -17.76 -6.89
N SER A 7 14.44 -19.09 -6.90
CA SER A 7 15.12 -19.88 -7.89
C SER A 7 14.63 -19.53 -9.29
N PRO A 8 15.48 -19.65 -10.33
CA PRO A 8 15.04 -19.40 -11.70
C PRO A 8 13.83 -20.23 -12.12
N GLU A 9 13.73 -21.46 -11.62
CA GLU A 9 12.60 -22.34 -11.94
C GLU A 9 11.29 -21.82 -11.34
N VAL A 10 11.32 -21.38 -10.08
CA VAL A 10 10.15 -20.83 -9.42
C VAL A 10 9.78 -19.51 -10.08
N GLN A 11 10.76 -18.67 -10.39
CA GLN A 11 10.50 -17.40 -11.05
C GLN A 11 9.83 -17.62 -12.41
N ALA A 12 10.34 -18.59 -13.19
CA ALA A 12 9.77 -18.91 -14.50
C ALA A 12 8.31 -19.37 -14.38
N ARG A 13 8.00 -20.17 -13.36
CA ARG A 13 6.62 -20.62 -13.11
C ARG A 13 5.71 -19.48 -12.72
N MET A 14 6.18 -18.59 -11.87
CA MET A 14 5.41 -17.41 -11.47
C MET A 14 5.15 -16.50 -12.67
N ASP A 15 6.16 -16.27 -13.50
CA ASP A 15 6.01 -15.47 -14.71
C ASP A 15 5.01 -16.09 -15.67
N ALA A 16 5.10 -17.40 -15.86
CA ALA A 16 4.17 -18.11 -16.74
C ALA A 16 2.74 -18.04 -16.23
N TRP A 17 2.58 -18.22 -14.91
CA TRP A 17 1.27 -18.10 -14.29
C TRP A 17 0.68 -16.70 -14.49
N TYR A 18 1.49 -15.67 -14.20
CA TYR A 18 1.05 -14.28 -14.35
C TYR A 18 0.65 -13.97 -15.80
N ARG A 19 1.45 -14.46 -16.76
CA ARG A 19 1.13 -14.26 -18.17
C ARG A 19 -0.13 -14.98 -18.62
N SER A 20 -0.50 -16.05 -17.91
CA SER A 20 -1.73 -16.80 -18.23
C SER A 20 -3.00 -16.09 -17.77
N LEU A 21 -2.88 -15.10 -16.90
CA LEU A 21 -4.02 -14.36 -16.38
C LEU A 21 -4.55 -13.39 -17.43
N SER A 22 -5.87 -13.21 -17.44
CA SER A 22 -6.51 -12.17 -18.26
C SER A 22 -6.17 -10.80 -17.69
N PRO A 23 -6.33 -9.71 -18.47
CA PRO A 23 -6.13 -8.36 -17.94
C PRO A 23 -6.99 -8.08 -16.70
N THR A 24 -8.24 -8.56 -16.67
CA THR A 24 -9.11 -8.40 -15.51
C THR A 24 -8.56 -9.14 -14.29
N GLU A 25 -8.12 -10.37 -14.49
CA GLU A 25 -7.54 -11.15 -13.40
C GLU A 25 -6.26 -10.50 -12.85
N ARG A 26 -5.43 -9.93 -13.74
CA ARG A 26 -4.22 -9.21 -13.30
C ARG A 26 -4.57 -7.98 -12.48
N ALA A 27 -5.61 -7.24 -12.91
CA ALA A 27 -6.06 -6.05 -12.17
C ALA A 27 -6.60 -6.43 -10.79
N GLU A 28 -7.35 -7.52 -10.68
CA GLU A 28 -7.85 -8.02 -9.41
C GLU A 28 -6.71 -8.45 -8.49
N LEU A 29 -5.73 -9.16 -9.03
CA LEU A 29 -4.57 -9.58 -8.27
C LEU A 29 -3.81 -8.37 -7.71
N LEU A 30 -3.60 -7.35 -8.54
CA LEU A 30 -2.93 -6.14 -8.10
C LEU A 30 -3.73 -5.41 -7.01
N ARG A 31 -5.03 -5.33 -7.18
CA ARG A 31 -5.90 -4.70 -6.19
C ARG A 31 -5.82 -5.42 -4.85
N ASP A 32 -5.86 -6.75 -4.88
CA ASP A 32 -5.78 -7.55 -3.65
C ASP A 32 -4.42 -7.39 -2.98
N ALA A 33 -3.35 -7.36 -3.76
CA ALA A 33 -2.01 -7.15 -3.23
C ALA A 33 -1.88 -5.77 -2.59
N CYS A 34 -2.42 -4.73 -3.22
CA CYS A 34 -2.40 -3.39 -2.66
C CYS A 34 -3.20 -3.30 -1.36
N ARG A 35 -4.36 -3.97 -1.32
CA ARG A 35 -5.19 -4.01 -0.11
C ARG A 35 -4.45 -4.71 1.03
N ALA A 36 -3.83 -5.85 0.74
CA ALA A 36 -3.08 -6.59 1.75
C ALA A 36 -1.90 -5.78 2.28
N GLY A 37 -1.18 -5.10 1.39
CA GLY A 37 -0.08 -4.23 1.78
C GLY A 37 -0.54 -3.08 2.67
N ARG A 38 -1.67 -2.47 2.32
CA ARG A 38 -2.25 -1.39 3.11
C ARG A 38 -2.64 -1.87 4.51
N GLU A 39 -3.31 -3.02 4.59
CA GLU A 39 -3.71 -3.58 5.88
C GLU A 39 -2.52 -3.90 6.75
N LEU A 40 -1.46 -4.44 6.17
CA LEU A 40 -0.24 -4.76 6.91
C LEU A 40 0.41 -3.48 7.45
N GLN A 41 0.48 -2.42 6.65
CA GLN A 41 1.05 -1.16 7.09
C GLN A 41 0.21 -0.50 8.18
N LEU A 42 -1.12 -0.56 8.07
CA LEU A 42 -1.99 -0.04 9.10
C LEU A 42 -1.85 -0.81 10.41
N ALA A 43 -1.70 -2.13 10.34
CA ALA A 43 -1.47 -2.94 11.52
C ALA A 43 -0.18 -2.53 12.23
N GLY A 44 0.88 -2.27 11.46
CA GLY A 44 2.14 -1.79 12.02
C GLY A 44 1.99 -0.43 12.69
N LEU A 45 1.24 0.47 12.07
CA LEU A 45 0.99 1.79 12.64
C LEU A 45 0.14 1.71 13.91
N ARG A 46 -0.86 0.83 13.95
CA ARG A 46 -1.65 0.61 15.17
C ARG A 46 -0.78 0.15 16.33
N ALA A 47 0.17 -0.72 16.04
CA ALA A 47 1.09 -1.20 17.08
C ALA A 47 1.98 -0.08 17.62
N ARG A 48 2.39 0.84 16.75
CA ARG A 48 3.27 1.95 17.13
C ARG A 48 2.52 3.12 17.76
N PHE A 49 1.28 3.34 17.35
CA PHE A 49 0.46 4.47 17.79
C PHE A 49 -0.91 3.96 18.27
N PRO A 50 -0.94 3.23 19.39
CA PRO A 50 -2.17 2.56 19.83
C PRO A 50 -3.29 3.51 20.23
N GLU A 51 -2.98 4.79 20.47
CA GLU A 51 -3.99 5.78 20.87
C GLU A 51 -4.56 6.57 19.69
N ASP A 52 -4.01 6.36 18.49
CA ASP A 52 -4.51 7.04 17.30
C ASP A 52 -5.84 6.43 16.86
N SER A 53 -6.74 7.29 16.36
CA SER A 53 -7.96 6.84 15.71
C SER A 53 -7.62 6.22 14.34
N GLU A 54 -8.59 5.50 13.76
CA GLU A 54 -8.41 4.95 12.42
C GLU A 54 -8.13 6.05 11.40
N GLU A 55 -8.81 7.19 11.52
CA GLU A 55 -8.57 8.32 10.63
C GLU A 55 -7.14 8.84 10.76
N GLN A 56 -6.65 8.97 11.98
CA GLN A 56 -5.27 9.42 12.22
C GLN A 56 -4.26 8.44 11.65
N LEU A 57 -4.51 7.13 11.79
CA LEU A 57 -3.64 6.10 11.24
C LEU A 57 -3.61 6.17 9.71
N GLU A 58 -4.76 6.40 9.09
CA GLU A 58 -4.82 6.54 7.64
C GLU A 58 -4.10 7.79 7.16
N LEU A 59 -4.16 8.88 7.91
CA LEU A 59 -3.40 10.08 7.58
C LEU A 59 -1.90 9.83 7.67
N ARG A 60 -1.44 9.08 8.68
CA ARG A 60 -0.03 8.71 8.79
C ARG A 60 0.41 7.86 7.60
N LEU A 61 -0.45 6.94 7.18
CA LEU A 61 -0.16 6.09 6.03
C LEU A 61 -0.07 6.93 4.75
N ALA A 62 -0.99 7.86 4.57
CA ALA A 62 -0.99 8.76 3.42
C ALA A 62 0.28 9.59 3.37
N GLU A 63 0.71 10.13 4.50
CA GLU A 63 1.97 10.88 4.57
C GLU A 63 3.16 10.02 4.19
N ARG A 64 3.17 8.77 4.64
CA ARG A 64 4.23 7.82 4.33
C ARG A 64 4.32 7.54 2.83
N TRP A 65 3.17 7.39 2.18
CA TRP A 65 3.13 7.10 0.74
C TRP A 65 3.41 8.31 -0.13
N LEU A 66 2.92 9.49 0.26
CA LEU A 66 3.06 10.70 -0.53
C LEU A 66 4.36 11.45 -0.27
N GLY A 67 4.96 11.22 0.89
CA GLY A 67 6.05 12.06 1.37
C GLY A 67 5.50 13.30 2.06
N SER A 68 6.27 13.85 2.98
CA SER A 68 5.78 14.94 3.83
C SER A 68 5.44 16.21 3.06
N GLU A 69 6.18 16.50 2.00
CA GLU A 69 5.94 17.72 1.22
C GLU A 69 4.62 17.67 0.46
N LEU A 70 4.38 16.57 -0.26
CA LEU A 70 3.14 16.41 -1.01
C LEU A 70 1.94 16.25 -0.08
N PHE A 71 2.13 15.55 1.03
CA PHE A 71 1.09 15.40 2.04
C PHE A 71 0.67 16.76 2.59
N ALA A 72 1.63 17.63 2.88
CA ALA A 72 1.33 18.97 3.37
C ALA A 72 0.50 19.78 2.37
N ARG A 73 0.79 19.63 1.07
CA ARG A 73 0.01 20.30 0.02
C ARG A 73 -1.41 19.78 -0.04
N VAL A 74 -1.58 18.47 0.08
CA VAL A 74 -2.92 17.86 0.05
C VAL A 74 -3.74 18.32 1.25
N MET A 75 -3.13 18.36 2.43
CA MET A 75 -3.83 18.82 3.64
C MET A 75 -4.20 20.30 3.54
N GLU A 76 -3.33 21.11 2.93
CA GLU A 76 -3.62 22.52 2.70
C GLU A 76 -4.81 22.70 1.77
N GLN A 77 -4.89 21.90 0.70
CA GLN A 77 -6.02 21.93 -0.21
C GLN A 77 -7.33 21.53 0.47
N ARG A 78 -7.27 20.50 1.31
CA ARG A 78 -8.46 20.08 2.06
C ARG A 78 -8.95 21.20 2.97
N ARG A 79 -8.04 21.86 3.62
CA ARG A 79 -8.36 22.97 4.53
C ARG A 79 -8.98 24.14 3.78
N SER A 80 -8.41 24.51 2.64
CA SER A 80 -8.91 25.62 1.84
C SER A 80 -10.29 25.35 1.26
N ARG A 81 -10.64 24.06 1.09
CA ARG A 81 -11.97 23.65 0.63
C ARG A 81 -12.96 23.42 1.78
N GLY A 82 -12.52 23.57 3.01
CA GLY A 82 -13.34 23.30 4.16
C GLY A 82 -13.65 21.82 4.38
N LEU A 83 -12.79 20.94 3.90
CA LEU A 83 -12.98 19.49 3.96
C LEU A 83 -12.18 18.88 5.12
N GLU A 84 -12.35 19.35 6.28
CA GLU A 84 -11.62 18.80 7.43
C GLU A 84 -12.24 17.58 8.03
#